data_7ec1c5c598e6adf24fb015eaebb76890
#
_entry.id   7ec1c5c598e6adf24fb015eaebb76890
#
_cell.length_a   1.000
_cell.length_b   1.000
_cell.length_c   1.000
_cell.angle_alpha   90.00
_cell.angle_beta   90.00
_cell.angle_gamma   90.00
#
_symmetry.space_group_name_H-M   'P 1'
#
loop_
_entity.id
_entity.type
_entity.pdbx_description
1 polymer ?
#
loop_
_entity_poly.entity_id
_entity_poly.type
_entity_poly.pdbx_seq_one_letter_code
_entity_poly.pdbx_strand_id
1 'polypeptide(L)'
;VQKLTKFASIEKINTPEEHQQQAESMRKMLIAMVSDIRVVLIKLAMRTRTMHFMASIPDSDLKREIAKETLDIFAPLANRLGVWQLKWLLEDLGFRYQNPEAYSRIAKLLDEKRTERMEYINNVVSIIEGELGRLNIHCEVAGRPKHIYSIYKKMTKKKLDFSGLYD
;
A
#
# COMPACT_ATOMS: atom_id res chain seq x y z
N VAL A 1 -23.03 14.10 -5.95
CA VAL A 1 -23.62 12.74 -5.98
C VAL A 1 -23.48 12.15 -7.39
N GLN A 2 -23.87 12.82 -8.46
CA GLN A 2 -23.77 12.31 -9.85
C GLN A 2 -22.35 11.93 -10.31
N LYS A 3 -21.28 12.57 -9.80
CA LYS A 3 -19.88 12.22 -10.11
C LYS A 3 -19.40 10.96 -9.40
N LEU A 4 -20.04 10.57 -8.28
CA LEU A 4 -19.68 9.38 -7.52
C LEU A 4 -20.24 8.09 -8.14
N THR A 5 -21.36 8.16 -8.85
CA THR A 5 -22.00 7.01 -9.51
C THR A 5 -21.26 6.55 -10.77
N LYS A 6 -20.51 7.44 -11.46
CA LYS A 6 -19.67 7.05 -12.61
C LYS A 6 -18.51 6.09 -12.26
N PHE A 7 -18.18 5.95 -10.99
CA PHE A 7 -17.18 4.97 -10.52
C PHE A 7 -17.75 3.56 -10.36
N ALA A 8 -19.06 3.36 -10.44
CA ALA A 8 -19.68 2.07 -10.18
C ALA A 8 -19.74 1.13 -11.41
N SER A 9 -19.47 1.64 -12.62
CA SER A 9 -19.64 0.90 -13.87
C SER A 9 -18.30 0.46 -14.47
N ILE A 10 -17.51 -0.30 -13.69
CA ILE A 10 -16.26 -0.89 -14.20
C ILE A 10 -16.51 -2.38 -14.39
N GLU A 11 -16.75 -2.77 -15.63
CA GLU A 11 -17.02 -4.16 -16.01
C GLU A 11 -15.77 -5.04 -16.10
N LYS A 12 -15.98 -6.35 -15.95
CA LYS A 12 -15.02 -7.44 -15.82
C LYS A 12 -14.20 -7.69 -17.09
N ILE A 13 -12.90 -7.95 -16.94
CA ILE A 13 -11.99 -8.30 -18.03
C ILE A 13 -11.09 -9.48 -17.67
N ASN A 14 -10.72 -10.28 -18.67
CA ASN A 14 -10.35 -11.68 -18.53
C ASN A 14 -8.85 -12.06 -18.65
N THR A 15 -7.89 -11.13 -18.85
CA THR A 15 -6.45 -11.49 -18.93
C THR A 15 -5.54 -10.63 -18.02
N PRO A 16 -4.43 -11.18 -17.47
CA PRO A 16 -3.58 -10.48 -16.51
C PRO A 16 -2.86 -9.23 -17.06
N GLU A 17 -2.43 -9.26 -18.33
CA GLU A 17 -1.71 -8.15 -18.95
C GLU A 17 -2.65 -7.00 -19.37
N GLU A 18 -3.82 -7.34 -19.85
CA GLU A 18 -4.89 -6.38 -20.15
C GLU A 18 -5.40 -5.71 -18.88
N HIS A 19 -5.46 -6.41 -17.76
CA HIS A 19 -5.81 -5.87 -16.46
C HIS A 19 -4.85 -4.75 -16.01
N GLN A 20 -3.55 -4.92 -16.24
CA GLN A 20 -2.55 -3.94 -15.80
C GLN A 20 -2.57 -2.68 -16.65
N GLN A 21 -2.67 -2.80 -17.97
CA GLN A 21 -2.81 -1.66 -18.88
C GLN A 21 -4.13 -0.92 -18.69
N GLN A 22 -5.21 -1.64 -18.44
CA GLN A 22 -6.52 -1.07 -18.20
C GLN A 22 -6.60 -0.39 -16.82
N ALA A 23 -6.04 -0.99 -15.77
CA ALA A 23 -5.93 -0.34 -14.47
C ALA A 23 -5.14 0.97 -14.56
N GLU A 24 -4.08 1.01 -15.39
CA GLU A 24 -3.28 2.22 -15.62
C GLU A 24 -4.06 3.28 -16.42
N SER A 25 -4.74 2.88 -17.49
CA SER A 25 -5.60 3.76 -18.29
C SER A 25 -6.77 4.29 -17.47
N MET A 26 -7.37 3.44 -16.64
CA MET A 26 -8.46 3.80 -15.74
C MET A 26 -8.01 4.76 -14.65
N ARG A 27 -6.83 4.57 -14.07
CA ARG A 27 -6.21 5.53 -13.12
C ARG A 27 -5.96 6.88 -13.78
N LYS A 28 -5.43 6.91 -15.00
CA LYS A 28 -5.22 8.14 -15.78
C LYS A 28 -6.54 8.84 -16.07
N MET A 29 -7.54 8.09 -16.49
CA MET A 29 -8.88 8.60 -16.79
C MET A 29 -9.58 9.13 -15.52
N LEU A 30 -9.49 8.44 -14.39
CA LEU A 30 -10.03 8.88 -13.11
C LEU A 30 -9.40 10.20 -12.65
N ILE A 31 -8.08 10.34 -12.77
CA ILE A 31 -7.37 11.57 -12.42
C ILE A 31 -7.77 12.70 -13.36
N ALA A 32 -7.87 12.44 -14.67
CA ALA A 32 -8.25 13.43 -15.67
C ALA A 32 -9.73 13.85 -15.59
N MET A 33 -10.63 12.94 -15.20
CA MET A 33 -12.07 13.22 -15.10
C MET A 33 -12.48 13.89 -13.78
N VAL A 34 -11.63 13.85 -12.76
CA VAL A 34 -11.94 14.45 -11.45
C VAL A 34 -11.43 15.89 -11.43
N SER A 35 -12.31 16.81 -11.74
CA SER A 35 -12.08 18.24 -11.55
C SER A 35 -11.95 18.67 -10.07
N ASP A 36 -12.19 17.73 -9.14
CA ASP A 36 -12.15 17.98 -7.71
C ASP A 36 -11.49 16.79 -6.95
N ILE A 37 -10.28 17.02 -6.47
CA ILE A 37 -9.49 16.04 -5.71
C ILE A 37 -10.21 15.53 -4.46
N ARG A 38 -11.12 16.32 -3.87
CA ARG A 38 -11.89 15.92 -2.68
C ARG A 38 -12.74 14.69 -2.95
N VAL A 39 -13.28 14.55 -4.18
CA VAL A 39 -14.05 13.36 -4.58
C VAL A 39 -13.20 12.10 -4.53
N VAL A 40 -11.93 12.18 -4.96
CA VAL A 40 -10.99 11.05 -4.91
C VAL A 40 -10.65 10.70 -3.46
N LEU A 41 -10.38 11.69 -2.62
CA LEU A 41 -10.08 11.48 -1.20
C LEU A 41 -11.27 10.83 -0.47
N ILE A 42 -12.51 11.26 -0.74
CA ILE A 42 -13.71 10.63 -0.20
C ILE A 42 -13.80 9.16 -0.64
N LYS A 43 -13.54 8.86 -1.91
CA LYS A 43 -13.55 7.48 -2.42
C LYS A 43 -12.47 6.62 -1.78
N LEU A 44 -11.26 7.14 -1.58
CA LEU A 44 -10.19 6.46 -0.85
C LEU A 44 -10.60 6.18 0.60
N ALA A 45 -11.20 7.13 1.28
CA ALA A 45 -11.69 6.95 2.65
C ALA A 45 -12.82 5.90 2.72
N MET A 46 -13.75 5.92 1.77
CA MET A 46 -14.82 4.91 1.66
C MET A 46 -14.22 3.52 1.42
N ARG A 47 -13.26 3.38 0.50
CA ARG A 47 -12.57 2.11 0.26
C ARG A 47 -11.82 1.62 1.49
N THR A 48 -11.15 2.50 2.21
CA THR A 48 -10.47 2.17 3.47
C THR A 48 -11.46 1.61 4.50
N ARG A 49 -12.61 2.26 4.66
CA ARG A 49 -13.68 1.76 5.55
C ARG A 49 -14.18 0.38 5.10
N THR A 50 -14.41 0.18 3.79
CA THR A 50 -14.80 -1.12 3.25
C THR A 50 -13.77 -2.19 3.57
N MET A 51 -12.48 -1.91 3.39
CA MET A 51 -11.40 -2.86 3.69
C MET A 51 -11.32 -3.21 5.18
N HIS A 52 -11.55 -2.25 6.08
CA HIS A 52 -11.65 -2.55 7.50
C HIS A 52 -12.86 -3.43 7.83
N PHE A 53 -14.02 -3.13 7.24
CA PHE A 53 -15.23 -3.92 7.45
C PHE A 53 -15.06 -5.37 6.96
N MET A 54 -14.31 -5.58 5.88
CA MET A 54 -13.98 -6.92 5.36
C MET A 54 -13.23 -7.80 6.37
N ALA A 55 -12.59 -7.22 7.39
CA ALA A 55 -11.94 -8.02 8.44
C ALA A 55 -12.92 -8.90 9.23
N SER A 56 -14.18 -8.44 9.39
CA SER A 56 -15.24 -9.16 10.11
C SER A 56 -16.04 -10.12 9.23
N ILE A 57 -15.82 -10.12 7.91
CA ILE A 57 -16.52 -10.98 6.97
C ILE A 57 -15.70 -12.24 6.71
N PRO A 58 -16.33 -13.45 6.65
CA PRO A 58 -15.67 -14.68 6.25
C PRO A 58 -14.99 -14.56 4.89
N ASP A 59 -14.00 -15.42 4.62
CA ASP A 59 -13.34 -15.47 3.32
C ASP A 59 -14.32 -15.83 2.22
N SER A 60 -14.26 -15.12 1.10
CA SER A 60 -15.14 -15.27 -0.04
C SER A 60 -14.48 -14.74 -1.31
N ASP A 61 -14.95 -15.18 -2.47
CA ASP A 61 -14.47 -14.68 -3.76
C ASP A 61 -14.71 -13.18 -3.91
N LEU A 62 -15.84 -12.67 -3.43
CA LEU A 62 -16.12 -11.22 -3.40
C LEU A 62 -15.10 -10.46 -2.56
N LYS A 63 -14.69 -10.99 -1.41
CA LYS A 63 -13.66 -10.38 -0.56
C LYS A 63 -12.32 -10.29 -1.29
N ARG A 64 -11.95 -11.34 -2.01
CA ARG A 64 -10.72 -11.37 -2.81
C ARG A 64 -10.79 -10.43 -4.01
N GLU A 65 -11.94 -10.34 -4.69
CA GLU A 65 -12.16 -9.40 -5.80
C GLU A 65 -12.02 -7.94 -5.33
N ILE A 66 -12.66 -7.57 -4.23
CA ILE A 66 -12.54 -6.23 -3.62
C ILE A 66 -11.08 -5.93 -3.21
N ALA A 67 -10.39 -6.91 -2.65
CA ALA A 67 -8.99 -6.78 -2.26
C ALA A 67 -8.08 -6.58 -3.48
N LYS A 68 -8.30 -7.34 -4.55
CA LYS A 68 -7.59 -7.21 -5.83
C LYS A 68 -7.80 -5.82 -6.43
N GLU A 69 -9.03 -5.37 -6.56
CA GLU A 69 -9.36 -4.02 -7.05
C GLU A 69 -8.68 -2.93 -6.20
N THR A 70 -8.62 -3.14 -4.88
CA THR A 70 -7.94 -2.22 -3.97
C THR A 70 -6.45 -2.11 -4.26
N LEU A 71 -5.78 -3.23 -4.49
CA LEU A 71 -4.34 -3.27 -4.84
C LEU A 71 -4.06 -2.72 -6.24
N ASP A 72 -4.94 -2.98 -7.20
CA ASP A 72 -4.74 -2.62 -8.60
C ASP A 72 -5.09 -1.16 -8.90
N ILE A 73 -6.08 -0.60 -8.19
CA ILE A 73 -6.60 0.74 -8.48
C ILE A 73 -6.38 1.72 -7.32
N PHE A 74 -6.93 1.42 -6.13
CA PHE A 74 -7.01 2.41 -5.04
C PHE A 74 -5.68 2.70 -4.36
N ALA A 75 -4.86 1.68 -4.11
CA ALA A 75 -3.55 1.88 -3.49
C ALA A 75 -2.58 2.66 -4.40
N PRO A 76 -2.46 2.36 -5.70
CA PRO A 76 -1.70 3.18 -6.64
C PRO A 76 -2.28 4.60 -6.81
N LEU A 77 -3.59 4.78 -6.72
CA LEU A 77 -4.21 6.10 -6.76
C LEU A 77 -3.81 6.94 -5.54
N ALA A 78 -3.88 6.36 -4.34
CA ALA A 78 -3.40 6.99 -3.11
C ALA A 78 -1.90 7.36 -3.19
N ASN A 79 -1.09 6.49 -3.80
CA ASN A 79 0.33 6.74 -4.06
C ASN A 79 0.56 7.97 -4.95
N ARG A 80 -0.18 8.10 -6.05
CA ARG A 80 -0.06 9.25 -6.98
C ARG A 80 -0.50 10.57 -6.35
N LEU A 81 -1.46 10.51 -5.44
CA LEU A 81 -1.93 11.69 -4.69
C LEU A 81 -1.03 12.05 -3.49
N GLY A 82 0.01 11.27 -3.23
CA GLY A 82 0.91 11.51 -2.10
C GLY A 82 0.32 11.16 -0.74
N VAL A 83 -0.85 10.48 -0.69
CA VAL A 83 -1.51 10.09 0.56
C VAL A 83 -0.95 8.74 1.03
N TRP A 84 0.30 8.77 1.51
CA TRP A 84 1.09 7.58 1.83
C TRP A 84 0.45 6.68 2.89
N GLN A 85 -0.19 7.27 3.91
CA GLN A 85 -0.86 6.53 4.98
C GLN A 85 -1.99 5.65 4.42
N LEU A 86 -2.83 6.20 3.55
CA LEU A 86 -3.90 5.43 2.90
C LEU A 86 -3.34 4.39 1.95
N LYS A 87 -2.30 4.73 1.18
CA LYS A 87 -1.62 3.78 0.30
C LYS A 87 -1.18 2.54 1.07
N TRP A 88 -0.41 2.71 2.16
CA TRP A 88 0.12 1.58 2.93
C TRP A 88 -0.97 0.74 3.56
N LEU A 89 -1.97 1.41 4.13
CA LEU A 89 -3.11 0.73 4.73
C LEU A 89 -3.89 -0.11 3.72
N LEU A 90 -4.17 0.46 2.54
CA LEU A 90 -4.87 -0.24 1.46
C LEU A 90 -4.03 -1.40 0.89
N GLU A 91 -2.71 -1.20 0.74
CA GLU A 91 -1.78 -2.26 0.31
C GLU A 91 -1.74 -3.42 1.32
N ASP A 92 -1.59 -3.15 2.61
CA ASP A 92 -1.48 -4.20 3.63
C ASP A 92 -2.80 -4.95 3.83
N LEU A 93 -3.95 -4.26 3.87
CA LEU A 93 -5.25 -4.90 3.96
C LEU A 93 -5.59 -5.69 2.69
N GLY A 94 -5.32 -5.13 1.51
CA GLY A 94 -5.51 -5.82 0.24
C GLY A 94 -4.68 -7.10 0.15
N PHE A 95 -3.41 -7.03 0.52
CA PHE A 95 -2.52 -8.18 0.53
C PHE A 95 -2.94 -9.24 1.56
N ARG A 96 -3.36 -8.82 2.75
CA ARG A 96 -3.87 -9.72 3.79
C ARG A 96 -5.06 -10.56 3.30
N TYR A 97 -5.94 -9.98 2.47
CA TYR A 97 -7.11 -10.70 1.95
C TYR A 97 -6.82 -11.47 0.67
N GLN A 98 -5.84 -11.04 -0.13
CA GLN A 98 -5.41 -11.76 -1.34
C GLN A 98 -4.53 -12.97 -1.03
N ASN A 99 -3.63 -12.84 -0.06
CA ASN A 99 -2.66 -13.88 0.27
C ASN A 99 -2.44 -13.93 1.80
N PRO A 100 -3.42 -14.45 2.56
CA PRO A 100 -3.39 -14.45 4.02
C PRO A 100 -2.21 -15.25 4.58
N GLU A 101 -1.78 -16.33 3.92
CA GLU A 101 -0.65 -17.15 4.36
C GLU A 101 0.67 -16.40 4.26
N ALA A 102 0.95 -15.79 3.11
CA ALA A 102 2.16 -14.99 2.92
C ALA A 102 2.17 -13.76 3.82
N TYR A 103 1.00 -13.10 4.00
CA TYR A 103 0.86 -11.99 4.93
C TYR A 103 1.22 -12.42 6.36
N SER A 104 0.62 -13.49 6.86
CA SER A 104 0.84 -13.99 8.23
C SER A 104 2.29 -14.42 8.46
N ARG A 105 2.91 -15.08 7.48
CA ARG A 105 4.32 -15.46 7.54
C ARG A 105 5.24 -14.25 7.67
N ILE A 106 5.05 -13.24 6.84
CA ILE A 106 5.87 -12.01 6.88
C ILE A 106 5.60 -11.23 8.17
N ALA A 107 4.34 -11.12 8.59
CA ALA A 107 3.96 -10.44 9.83
C ALA A 107 4.66 -11.06 11.05
N LYS A 108 4.68 -12.40 11.15
CA LYS A 108 5.37 -13.12 12.23
C LYS A 108 6.88 -12.85 12.23
N LEU A 109 7.54 -12.96 11.08
CA LEU A 109 8.98 -12.68 10.94
C LEU A 109 9.32 -11.21 11.28
N LEU A 110 8.42 -10.28 10.98
CA LEU A 110 8.59 -8.88 11.34
C LEU A 110 8.43 -8.62 12.83
N ASP A 111 7.49 -9.30 13.48
CA ASP A 111 7.26 -9.17 14.91
C ASP A 111 8.44 -9.73 15.71
N GLU A 112 8.96 -10.89 15.32
CA GLU A 112 10.16 -11.52 15.92
C GLU A 112 11.39 -10.58 15.88
N LYS A 113 11.52 -9.75 14.85
CA LYS A 113 12.66 -8.82 14.67
C LYS A 113 12.30 -7.35 14.95
N ARG A 114 11.21 -7.09 15.64
CA ARG A 114 10.69 -5.72 15.82
C ARG A 114 11.68 -4.83 16.56
N THR A 115 12.22 -5.32 17.66
CA THR A 115 13.16 -4.56 18.52
C THR A 115 14.45 -4.24 17.77
N GLU A 116 15.09 -5.24 17.17
CA GLU A 116 16.32 -5.08 16.39
C GLU A 116 16.15 -4.04 15.26
N ARG A 117 15.00 -4.09 14.58
CA ARG A 117 14.71 -3.16 13.48
C ARG A 117 14.51 -1.72 13.97
N MET A 118 13.86 -1.54 15.12
CA MET A 118 13.68 -0.21 15.70
C MET A 118 15.00 0.37 16.19
N GLU A 119 15.83 -0.43 16.84
CA GLU A 119 17.17 -0.04 17.27
C GLU A 119 18.04 0.36 16.07
N TYR A 120 18.05 -0.44 15.01
CA TYR A 120 18.76 -0.11 13.77
C TYR A 120 18.29 1.21 13.17
N ILE A 121 16.98 1.43 13.05
CA ILE A 121 16.43 2.69 12.53
C ILE A 121 16.86 3.87 13.39
N ASN A 122 16.76 3.77 14.71
CA ASN A 122 17.13 4.83 15.63
C ASN A 122 18.63 5.17 15.52
N ASN A 123 19.48 4.15 15.41
CA ASN A 123 20.91 4.35 15.22
C ASN A 123 21.22 5.07 13.90
N VAL A 124 20.60 4.69 12.80
CA VAL A 124 20.78 5.33 11.49
C VAL A 124 20.28 6.78 11.53
N VAL A 125 19.12 7.03 12.13
CA VAL A 125 18.59 8.41 12.32
C VAL A 125 19.60 9.25 13.09
N SER A 126 20.10 8.78 14.23
CA SER A 126 21.08 9.50 15.04
C SER A 126 22.39 9.82 14.29
N ILE A 127 22.87 8.88 13.48
CA ILE A 127 24.07 9.10 12.64
C ILE A 127 23.80 10.21 11.62
N ILE A 128 22.67 10.15 10.92
CA ILE A 128 22.31 11.16 9.90
C ILE A 128 22.14 12.55 10.55
N GLU A 129 21.42 12.62 11.69
CA GLU A 129 21.26 13.89 12.43
C GLU A 129 22.60 14.46 12.87
N GLY A 130 23.51 13.60 13.35
CA GLY A 130 24.86 14.00 13.74
C GLY A 130 25.69 14.56 12.58
N GLU A 131 25.66 13.91 11.42
CA GLU A 131 26.37 14.41 10.22
C GLU A 131 25.77 15.69 9.67
N LEU A 132 24.44 15.81 9.64
CA LEU A 132 23.78 17.04 9.20
C LEU A 132 24.02 18.21 10.16
N GLY A 133 24.04 17.93 11.47
CA GLY A 133 24.40 18.92 12.49
C GLY A 133 25.81 19.45 12.33
N ARG A 134 26.80 18.59 11.99
CA ARG A 134 28.19 19.04 11.68
C ARG A 134 28.26 19.96 10.47
N LEU A 135 27.34 19.81 9.54
CA LEU A 135 27.23 20.63 8.34
C LEU A 135 26.37 21.89 8.55
N ASN A 136 25.90 22.17 9.79
CA ASN A 136 24.94 23.22 10.14
C ASN A 136 23.62 23.15 9.34
N ILE A 137 23.19 21.94 8.95
CA ILE A 137 21.92 21.72 8.27
C ILE A 137 20.86 21.38 9.33
N HIS A 138 19.89 22.27 9.53
CA HIS A 138 18.76 22.02 10.40
C HIS A 138 17.65 21.28 9.65
N CYS A 139 17.39 20.03 10.02
CA CYS A 139 16.34 19.20 9.43
C CYS A 139 15.79 18.20 10.47
N GLU A 140 14.59 17.72 10.22
CA GLU A 140 14.01 16.61 10.96
C GLU A 140 14.31 15.31 10.19
N VAL A 141 14.92 14.33 10.85
CA VAL A 141 15.18 13.00 10.28
C VAL A 141 14.22 12.00 10.88
N ALA A 142 13.43 11.33 10.05
CA ALA A 142 12.49 10.31 10.49
C ALA A 142 12.76 8.99 9.79
N GLY A 143 12.84 7.90 10.57
CA GLY A 143 12.94 6.56 10.07
C GLY A 143 11.68 5.74 10.39
N ARG A 144 11.33 4.80 9.52
CA ARG A 144 10.21 3.89 9.74
C ARG A 144 10.45 2.51 9.17
N PRO A 145 9.92 1.46 9.80
CA PRO A 145 9.96 0.12 9.22
C PRO A 145 9.11 0.05 7.93
N LYS A 146 9.54 -0.80 7.02
CA LYS A 146 8.83 -1.07 5.77
C LYS A 146 7.56 -1.87 6.03
N HIS A 147 6.47 -1.51 5.36
CA HIS A 147 5.19 -2.21 5.43
C HIS A 147 5.25 -3.62 4.81
N ILE A 148 4.37 -4.51 5.27
CA ILE A 148 4.36 -5.94 4.93
C ILE A 148 4.27 -6.14 3.41
N TYR A 149 3.35 -5.47 2.73
CA TYR A 149 3.22 -5.60 1.28
C TYR A 149 4.45 -5.10 0.51
N SER A 150 5.09 -4.04 0.99
CA SER A 150 6.34 -3.54 0.39
C SER A 150 7.50 -4.52 0.53
N ILE A 151 7.54 -5.26 1.64
CA ILE A 151 8.50 -6.35 1.88
C ILE A 151 8.22 -7.50 0.92
N TYR A 152 6.97 -7.96 0.85
CA TYR A 152 6.55 -9.01 -0.08
C TYR A 152 6.93 -8.68 -1.52
N LYS A 153 6.64 -7.45 -1.98
CA LYS A 153 7.03 -7.00 -3.34
C LYS A 153 8.55 -7.03 -3.56
N LYS A 154 9.33 -6.63 -2.56
CA LYS A 154 10.81 -6.68 -2.66
C LYS A 154 11.30 -8.12 -2.74
N MET A 155 10.77 -9.02 -1.89
CA MET A 155 11.11 -10.46 -1.91
C MET A 155 10.79 -11.08 -3.27
N THR A 156 9.57 -10.87 -3.78
CA THR A 156 9.12 -11.43 -5.06
C THR A 156 9.95 -10.89 -6.23
N LYS A 157 10.15 -9.56 -6.29
CA LYS A 157 10.90 -8.92 -7.39
C LYS A 157 12.37 -9.33 -7.43
N LYS A 158 13.00 -9.46 -6.27
CA LYS A 158 14.42 -9.79 -6.17
C LYS A 158 14.66 -11.29 -6.02
N LYS A 159 13.60 -12.11 -5.89
CA LYS A 159 13.68 -13.55 -5.59
C LYS A 159 14.51 -13.83 -4.33
N LEU A 160 14.37 -12.98 -3.31
CA LEU A 160 15.06 -13.09 -2.04
C LEU A 160 14.14 -13.69 -0.98
N ASP A 161 14.75 -14.42 -0.04
CA ASP A 161 14.07 -14.77 1.20
C ASP A 161 14.09 -13.57 2.18
N PHE A 162 13.34 -13.67 3.28
CA PHE A 162 13.21 -12.59 4.27
C PHE A 162 14.56 -12.20 4.89
N SER A 163 15.46 -13.19 5.10
CA SER A 163 16.81 -12.97 5.61
C SER A 163 17.68 -12.10 4.70
N GLY A 164 17.52 -12.21 3.37
CA GLY A 164 18.27 -11.41 2.38
C GLY A 164 17.73 -10.00 2.15
N LEU A 165 16.79 -9.53 2.98
CA LEU A 165 16.21 -8.18 2.82
C LEU A 165 17.07 -7.07 3.44
N TYR A 166 17.99 -7.43 4.30
CA TYR A 166 18.80 -6.49 5.10
C TYR A 166 20.16 -6.14 4.46
N ASP A 167 20.49 -6.76 3.32
CA ASP A 167 21.69 -6.50 2.55
C ASP A 167 21.47 -5.46 1.44
#